data_19ea55c49ebea3208499bea4985da7e0
#
_entry.id   19ea55c49ebea3208499bea4985da7e0
#
_cell.length_a   1.000
_cell.length_b   1.000
_cell.length_c   1.000
_cell.angle_alpha   90.00
_cell.angle_beta   90.00
_cell.angle_gamma   90.00
#
_symmetry.space_group_name_H-M   'P 1'
#
loop_
_entity.id
_entity.type
_entity.pdbx_description
1 polymer ?
#
loop_
_entity_poly.entity_id
_entity_poly.type
_entity_poly.pdbx_seq_one_letter_code
_entity_poly.pdbx_strand_id
1 'polypeptide(L)'
;MALVDLLADLEATASSCPLNSSSSELISNYYSAYFFSLFLCDDLNEARFLSKRIPLGFLQSDPLLISTYTLLRALYTRSYQSIYTTLSSAPWSSILTPLVSRFEKYFRRRTFILLSRAYTTISLKSTAIFLGLEGTDEKESSIIAMVVAEGWGRDEATGMLKPVPIDDDDDLRDPDVNAKDGGIARLTGLVTHLTEV
;
A
#
# COMPACT_ATOMS: atom_id res chain seq x y z
N MET A 1 -5.40 -5.52 16.61
CA MET A 1 -5.13 -6.88 17.12
C MET A 1 -6.12 -7.88 16.54
N ALA A 2 -7.42 -7.75 16.74
CA ALA A 2 -8.41 -8.74 16.25
C ALA A 2 -8.34 -9.09 14.74
N LEU A 3 -7.97 -8.15 13.87
CA LEU A 3 -7.87 -8.39 12.42
C LEU A 3 -6.67 -9.26 12.05
N VAL A 4 -5.55 -9.08 12.74
CA VAL A 4 -4.32 -9.86 12.53
C VAL A 4 -4.52 -11.29 13.06
N ASP A 5 -5.21 -11.45 14.18
CA ASP A 5 -5.50 -12.76 14.78
C ASP A 5 -6.46 -13.56 13.87
N LEU A 6 -7.49 -12.89 13.34
CA LEU A 6 -8.44 -13.51 12.40
C LEU A 6 -7.76 -13.90 11.07
N LEU A 7 -6.81 -13.10 10.60
CA LEU A 7 -6.02 -13.41 9.42
C LEU A 7 -5.06 -14.58 9.65
N ALA A 8 -4.53 -14.76 10.87
CA ALA A 8 -3.70 -15.91 11.23
C ALA A 8 -4.48 -17.21 11.27
N ASP A 9 -5.73 -17.19 11.78
CA ASP A 9 -6.61 -18.35 11.79
C ASP A 9 -7.03 -18.76 10.37
N LEU A 10 -7.22 -17.79 9.47
CA LEU A 10 -7.50 -18.05 8.07
C LEU A 10 -6.29 -18.60 7.31
N GLU A 11 -5.08 -18.20 7.69
CA GLU A 11 -3.84 -18.77 7.15
C GLU A 11 -3.73 -20.26 7.49
N ALA A 12 -4.11 -20.65 8.71
CA ALA A 12 -4.13 -22.05 9.13
C ALA A 12 -5.14 -22.88 8.32
N THR A 13 -6.31 -22.30 8.00
CA THR A 13 -7.32 -22.93 7.15
C THR A 13 -6.90 -23.00 5.68
N ALA A 14 -6.29 -21.96 5.12
CA ALA A 14 -5.80 -21.93 3.76
C ALA A 14 -4.66 -22.93 3.52
N SER A 15 -3.81 -23.16 4.53
CA SER A 15 -2.71 -24.13 4.47
C SER A 15 -3.18 -25.59 4.42
N SER A 16 -4.39 -25.86 4.88
CA SER A 16 -4.97 -27.20 4.93
C SER A 16 -5.89 -27.55 3.76
N CYS A 17 -6.21 -26.59 2.86
CA CYS A 17 -7.05 -26.81 1.70
C CYS A 17 -6.34 -27.55 0.55
N PRO A 18 -6.98 -28.56 -0.08
CA PRO A 18 -6.43 -29.23 -1.25
C PRO A 18 -6.42 -28.29 -2.48
N LEU A 19 -5.32 -28.31 -3.19
CA LEU A 19 -4.97 -27.42 -4.31
C LEU A 19 -5.76 -27.73 -5.60
N ASN A 20 -6.99 -27.25 -5.68
CA ASN A 20 -7.72 -27.15 -6.94
C ASN A 20 -7.48 -25.76 -7.55
N SER A 21 -7.54 -25.59 -8.89
CA SER A 21 -7.23 -24.34 -9.57
C SER A 21 -8.03 -23.12 -9.08
N SER A 22 -9.29 -23.30 -8.72
CA SER A 22 -10.11 -22.25 -8.10
C SER A 22 -9.65 -21.87 -6.69
N SER A 23 -9.12 -22.84 -5.95
CA SER A 23 -8.54 -22.61 -4.61
C SER A 23 -7.24 -21.81 -4.70
N SER A 24 -6.46 -21.96 -5.77
CA SER A 24 -5.19 -21.24 -5.96
C SER A 24 -5.40 -19.74 -6.08
N GLU A 25 -6.36 -19.28 -6.90
CA GLU A 25 -6.66 -17.86 -7.06
C GLU A 25 -7.18 -17.22 -5.77
N LEU A 26 -8.04 -17.94 -5.05
CA LEU A 26 -8.55 -17.49 -3.74
C LEU A 26 -7.44 -17.34 -2.72
N ILE A 27 -6.53 -18.32 -2.65
CA ILE A 27 -5.38 -18.30 -1.76
C ILE A 27 -4.44 -17.14 -2.10
N SER A 28 -4.20 -16.88 -3.39
CA SER A 28 -3.38 -15.76 -3.85
C SER A 28 -3.99 -14.40 -3.48
N ASN A 29 -5.28 -14.24 -3.70
CA ASN A 29 -6.01 -13.04 -3.30
C ASN A 29 -5.97 -12.84 -1.77
N TYR A 30 -6.13 -13.92 -1.00
CA TYR A 30 -6.06 -13.90 0.45
C TYR A 30 -4.69 -13.44 0.96
N TYR A 31 -3.60 -14.09 0.52
CA TYR A 31 -2.26 -13.68 0.94
C TYR A 31 -1.92 -12.25 0.52
N SER A 32 -2.33 -11.85 -0.69
CA SER A 32 -2.12 -10.48 -1.16
C SER A 32 -2.89 -9.47 -0.31
N ALA A 33 -4.14 -9.76 0.05
CA ALA A 33 -4.93 -8.91 0.96
C ALA A 33 -4.28 -8.83 2.35
N TYR A 34 -3.74 -9.94 2.85
CA TYR A 34 -3.01 -9.96 4.12
C TYR A 34 -1.76 -9.07 4.06
N PHE A 35 -0.96 -9.16 2.98
CA PHE A 35 0.17 -8.27 2.80
C PHE A 35 -0.24 -6.80 2.81
N PHE A 36 -1.29 -6.42 2.07
CA PHE A 36 -1.76 -5.04 2.05
C PHE A 36 -2.26 -4.57 3.42
N SER A 37 -2.88 -5.43 4.21
CA SER A 37 -3.27 -5.12 5.59
C SER A 37 -2.05 -4.81 6.45
N LEU A 38 -0.99 -5.61 6.35
CA LEU A 38 0.26 -5.38 7.05
C LEU A 38 0.98 -4.11 6.57
N PHE A 39 0.93 -3.81 5.27
CA PHE A 39 1.48 -2.56 4.71
C PHE A 39 0.74 -1.32 5.24
N LEU A 40 -0.58 -1.39 5.39
CA LEU A 40 -1.38 -0.32 5.98
C LEU A 40 -1.12 -0.14 7.48
N CYS A 41 -0.79 -1.22 8.19
CA CYS A 41 -0.36 -1.19 9.59
C CYS A 41 1.12 -0.81 9.77
N ASP A 42 1.86 -0.60 8.67
CA ASP A 42 3.32 -0.36 8.67
C ASP A 42 4.15 -1.50 9.27
N ASP A 43 3.63 -2.70 9.33
CA ASP A 43 4.33 -3.87 9.85
C ASP A 43 5.04 -4.66 8.74
N LEU A 44 6.12 -4.07 8.22
CA LEU A 44 6.95 -4.69 7.18
C LEU A 44 7.70 -5.93 7.68
N ASN A 45 7.94 -6.04 9.00
CA ASN A 45 8.62 -7.20 9.56
C ASN A 45 7.70 -8.42 9.52
N GLU A 46 6.46 -8.28 9.97
CA GLU A 46 5.48 -9.37 9.88
C GLU A 46 5.19 -9.74 8.43
N ALA A 47 5.08 -8.76 7.53
CA ALA A 47 4.97 -9.03 6.09
C ALA A 47 6.15 -9.87 5.56
N ARG A 48 7.36 -9.61 6.02
CA ARG A 48 8.54 -10.42 5.68
C ARG A 48 8.46 -11.83 6.25
N PHE A 49 7.96 -12.00 7.47
CA PHE A 49 7.75 -13.32 8.06
C PHE A 49 6.63 -14.08 7.32
N LEU A 50 5.54 -13.41 6.97
CA LEU A 50 4.47 -13.98 6.14
C LEU A 50 5.03 -14.51 4.82
N SER A 51 5.90 -13.76 4.13
CA SER A 51 6.50 -14.21 2.86
C SER A 51 7.30 -15.50 2.97
N LYS A 52 7.85 -15.80 4.14
CA LYS A 52 8.58 -17.05 4.39
C LYS A 52 7.67 -18.23 4.73
N ARG A 53 6.46 -17.97 5.20
CA ARG A 53 5.45 -19.00 5.51
C ARG A 53 4.74 -19.49 4.26
N ILE A 54 4.64 -18.65 3.24
CA ILE A 54 4.03 -19.03 1.97
C ILE A 54 4.90 -20.08 1.26
N PRO A 55 4.31 -21.19 0.79
CA PRO A 55 5.06 -22.20 0.05
C PRO A 55 5.72 -21.60 -1.20
N LEU A 56 7.01 -21.92 -1.41
CA LEU A 56 7.82 -21.34 -2.50
C LEU A 56 7.21 -21.57 -3.88
N GLY A 57 6.54 -22.69 -4.10
CA GLY A 57 5.88 -22.97 -5.36
C GLY A 57 4.80 -21.95 -5.71
N PHE A 58 4.03 -21.46 -4.72
CA PHE A 58 3.03 -20.42 -4.92
C PHE A 58 3.66 -19.06 -5.18
N LEU A 59 4.65 -18.71 -4.38
CA LEU A 59 5.31 -17.40 -4.48
C LEU A 59 5.99 -17.20 -5.84
N GLN A 60 6.38 -18.28 -6.53
CA GLN A 60 7.10 -18.22 -7.81
C GLN A 60 6.20 -18.40 -9.04
N SER A 61 5.03 -19.00 -8.88
CA SER A 61 4.16 -19.33 -10.03
C SER A 61 3.02 -18.34 -10.21
N ASP A 62 2.60 -17.64 -9.14
CA ASP A 62 1.46 -16.73 -9.23
C ASP A 62 1.91 -15.27 -9.47
N PRO A 63 1.51 -14.62 -10.58
CA PRO A 63 1.93 -13.27 -10.92
C PRO A 63 1.47 -12.23 -9.89
N LEU A 64 0.34 -12.46 -9.22
CA LEU A 64 -0.18 -11.58 -8.19
C LEU A 64 0.70 -11.59 -6.94
N LEU A 65 1.09 -12.78 -6.47
CA LEU A 65 1.99 -12.93 -5.33
C LEU A 65 3.40 -12.44 -5.64
N ILE A 66 3.89 -12.67 -6.86
CA ILE A 66 5.18 -12.12 -7.33
C ILE A 66 5.16 -10.59 -7.25
N SER A 67 4.10 -9.96 -7.73
CA SER A 67 3.94 -8.50 -7.70
C SER A 67 3.87 -7.98 -6.26
N THR A 68 3.11 -8.66 -5.40
CA THR A 68 2.99 -8.31 -3.98
C THR A 68 4.33 -8.45 -3.24
N TYR A 69 5.08 -9.51 -3.53
CA TYR A 69 6.42 -9.71 -2.97
C TYR A 69 7.43 -8.68 -3.49
N THR A 70 7.33 -8.30 -4.76
CA THR A 70 8.15 -7.23 -5.35
C THR A 70 7.86 -5.90 -4.68
N LEU A 71 6.60 -5.61 -4.40
CA LEU A 71 6.17 -4.44 -3.63
C LEU A 71 6.75 -4.46 -2.20
N LEU A 72 6.67 -5.60 -1.49
CA LEU A 72 7.28 -5.76 -0.17
C LEU A 72 8.78 -5.45 -0.21
N ARG A 73 9.49 -5.97 -1.20
CA ARG A 73 10.91 -5.71 -1.39
C ARG A 73 11.21 -4.24 -1.64
N ALA A 74 10.41 -3.59 -2.50
CA ALA A 74 10.55 -2.18 -2.81
C ALA A 74 10.29 -1.29 -1.57
N LEU A 75 9.30 -1.63 -0.74
CA LEU A 75 9.02 -0.97 0.53
C LEU A 75 10.18 -1.12 1.52
N TYR A 76 10.71 -2.33 1.66
CA TYR A 76 11.82 -2.62 2.55
C TYR A 76 13.12 -1.90 2.13
N THR A 77 13.39 -1.80 0.83
CA THR A 77 14.54 -1.07 0.28
C THR A 77 14.29 0.44 0.12
N ARG A 78 13.07 0.92 0.43
CA ARG A 78 12.65 2.32 0.27
C ARG A 78 12.85 2.84 -1.15
N SER A 79 12.64 1.99 -2.15
CA SER A 79 12.72 2.37 -3.57
C SER A 79 11.38 2.92 -4.04
N TYR A 80 11.15 4.23 -3.84
CA TYR A 80 9.87 4.89 -4.13
C TYR A 80 9.42 4.70 -5.58
N GLN A 81 10.32 4.88 -6.53
CA GLN A 81 10.03 4.66 -7.95
C GLN A 81 9.53 3.23 -8.22
N SER A 82 10.23 2.22 -7.66
CA SER A 82 9.81 0.82 -7.81
C SER A 82 8.46 0.53 -7.15
N ILE A 83 8.15 1.18 -6.01
CA ILE A 83 6.85 1.05 -5.34
C ILE A 83 5.74 1.50 -6.27
N TYR A 84 5.80 2.72 -6.79
CA TYR A 84 4.75 3.25 -7.66
C TYR A 84 4.67 2.53 -9.01
N THR A 85 5.81 2.14 -9.58
CA THR A 85 5.83 1.32 -10.80
C THR A 85 5.12 -0.02 -10.57
N THR A 86 5.39 -0.69 -9.46
CA THR A 86 4.72 -1.96 -9.13
C THR A 86 3.23 -1.76 -8.90
N LEU A 87 2.83 -0.71 -8.16
CA LEU A 87 1.42 -0.42 -7.91
C LEU A 87 0.62 -0.16 -9.20
N SER A 88 1.23 0.50 -10.18
CA SER A 88 0.57 0.85 -11.45
C SER A 88 0.60 -0.26 -12.50
N SER A 89 1.65 -1.10 -12.54
CA SER A 89 1.86 -2.08 -13.61
C SER A 89 1.42 -3.50 -13.27
N ALA A 90 1.22 -3.81 -11.99
CA ALA A 90 0.89 -5.17 -11.57
C ALA A 90 -0.57 -5.54 -11.89
N PRO A 91 -0.84 -6.83 -12.20
CA PRO A 91 -2.17 -7.32 -12.54
C PRO A 91 -3.02 -7.54 -11.27
N TRP A 92 -3.42 -6.47 -10.60
CA TRP A 92 -4.25 -6.55 -9.41
C TRP A 92 -5.64 -7.09 -9.73
N SER A 93 -6.12 -8.04 -8.95
CA SER A 93 -7.49 -8.52 -9.09
C SER A 93 -8.50 -7.43 -8.72
N SER A 94 -9.75 -7.55 -9.23
CA SER A 94 -10.83 -6.61 -8.91
C SER A 94 -11.13 -6.52 -7.41
N ILE A 95 -10.89 -7.61 -6.68
CA ILE A 95 -11.07 -7.70 -5.22
C ILE A 95 -10.01 -6.87 -4.48
N LEU A 96 -8.77 -6.86 -4.99
CA LEU A 96 -7.65 -6.15 -4.36
C LEU A 96 -7.54 -4.68 -4.77
N THR A 97 -8.11 -4.30 -5.91
CA THR A 97 -8.03 -2.92 -6.42
C THR A 97 -8.40 -1.85 -5.37
N PRO A 98 -9.47 -1.99 -4.57
CA PRO A 98 -9.78 -1.02 -3.52
C PRO A 98 -8.68 -0.92 -2.45
N LEU A 99 -8.10 -2.06 -2.03
CA LEU A 99 -7.02 -2.10 -1.05
C LEU A 99 -5.73 -1.47 -1.59
N VAL A 100 -5.40 -1.74 -2.85
CA VAL A 100 -4.24 -1.16 -3.54
C VAL A 100 -4.40 0.36 -3.62
N SER A 101 -5.55 0.86 -4.06
CA SER A 101 -5.83 2.30 -4.14
C SER A 101 -5.77 2.98 -2.76
N ARG A 102 -6.29 2.30 -1.74
CA ARG A 102 -6.22 2.79 -0.35
C ARG A 102 -4.78 2.85 0.14
N PHE A 103 -4.00 1.79 -0.10
CA PHE A 103 -2.59 1.76 0.26
C PHE A 103 -1.79 2.84 -0.49
N GLU A 104 -2.03 3.04 -1.78
CA GLU A 104 -1.36 4.09 -2.55
C GLU A 104 -1.61 5.49 -1.98
N LYS A 105 -2.86 5.82 -1.65
CA LYS A 105 -3.24 7.09 -1.03
C LYS A 105 -2.57 7.26 0.33
N TYR A 106 -2.65 6.24 1.18
CA TYR A 106 -2.02 6.22 2.50
C TYR A 106 -0.50 6.41 2.41
N PHE A 107 0.16 5.64 1.55
CA PHE A 107 1.60 5.69 1.37
C PHE A 107 2.07 7.05 0.84
N ARG A 108 1.34 7.63 -0.12
CA ARG A 108 1.61 8.96 -0.67
C ARG A 108 1.45 10.04 0.41
N ARG A 109 0.38 10.01 1.18
CA ARG A 109 0.15 10.96 2.28
C ARG A 109 1.23 10.85 3.36
N ARG A 110 1.53 9.64 3.80
CA ARG A 110 2.61 9.39 4.76
C ARG A 110 3.97 9.90 4.26
N THR A 111 4.29 9.61 3.01
CA THR A 111 5.53 10.11 2.39
C THR A 111 5.56 11.62 2.35
N PHE A 112 4.46 12.27 2.02
CA PHE A 112 4.35 13.72 2.00
C PHE A 112 4.61 14.33 3.38
N ILE A 113 4.02 13.78 4.44
CA ILE A 113 4.25 14.21 5.82
C ILE A 113 5.73 14.00 6.22
N LEU A 114 6.32 12.85 5.87
CA LEU A 114 7.74 12.62 6.12
C LEU A 114 8.64 13.63 5.41
N LEU A 115 8.34 14.00 4.17
CA LEU A 115 9.07 15.03 3.42
C LEU A 115 8.94 16.39 4.09
N SER A 116 7.75 16.75 4.57
CA SER A 116 7.50 18.04 5.24
C SER A 116 8.34 18.23 6.51
N ARG A 117 8.71 17.14 7.16
CA ARG A 117 9.52 17.15 8.39
C ARG A 117 11.01 16.95 8.13
N ALA A 118 11.35 16.18 7.08
CA ALA A 118 12.73 15.80 6.82
C ALA A 118 13.53 16.88 6.07
N TYR A 119 12.86 17.73 5.29
CA TYR A 119 13.53 18.68 4.43
C TYR A 119 13.13 20.12 4.76
N THR A 120 14.13 21.01 4.79
CA THR A 120 13.92 22.46 4.81
C THR A 120 13.70 23.03 3.41
N THR A 121 14.34 22.41 2.42
CA THR A 121 14.18 22.71 1.00
C THR A 121 14.31 21.42 0.19
N ILE A 122 13.50 21.24 -0.83
CA ILE A 122 13.50 20.06 -1.69
C ILE A 122 13.26 20.47 -3.15
N SER A 123 13.89 19.77 -4.09
CA SER A 123 13.66 20.03 -5.51
C SER A 123 12.31 19.45 -5.96
N LEU A 124 11.66 20.12 -6.94
CA LEU A 124 10.42 19.62 -7.53
C LEU A 124 10.58 18.21 -8.07
N LYS A 125 11.70 17.93 -8.75
CA LYS A 125 11.99 16.61 -9.30
C LYS A 125 12.09 15.53 -8.23
N SER A 126 12.77 15.81 -7.11
CA SER A 126 12.84 14.84 -5.99
C SER A 126 11.47 14.61 -5.37
N THR A 127 10.68 15.65 -5.19
CA THR A 127 9.30 15.55 -4.70
C THR A 127 8.45 14.68 -5.63
N ALA A 128 8.57 14.84 -6.94
CA ALA A 128 7.88 14.02 -7.94
C ALA A 128 8.22 12.53 -7.79
N ILE A 129 9.50 12.19 -7.62
CA ILE A 129 9.97 10.82 -7.42
C ILE A 129 9.37 10.22 -6.15
N PHE A 130 9.45 10.95 -5.04
CA PHE A 130 8.95 10.48 -3.74
C PHE A 130 7.44 10.28 -3.71
N LEU A 131 6.68 11.09 -4.47
CA LEU A 131 5.23 11.00 -4.52
C LEU A 131 4.70 10.15 -5.69
N GLY A 132 5.57 9.59 -6.53
CA GLY A 132 5.19 8.80 -7.70
C GLY A 132 4.46 9.59 -8.77
N LEU A 133 4.81 10.86 -8.93
CA LEU A 133 4.20 11.79 -9.87
C LEU A 133 5.16 12.15 -11.01
N GLU A 134 6.11 11.26 -11.32
CA GLU A 134 7.02 11.45 -12.46
C GLU A 134 6.25 11.46 -13.79
N GLY A 135 6.63 12.35 -14.67
CA GLY A 135 6.07 12.44 -16.03
C GLY A 135 6.10 13.84 -16.61
N THR A 136 5.16 14.15 -17.48
CA THR A 136 5.05 15.37 -18.28
C THR A 136 4.91 16.67 -17.46
N ASP A 137 5.21 17.82 -18.11
CA ASP A 137 5.11 19.18 -17.54
C ASP A 137 3.75 19.47 -16.87
N GLU A 138 2.67 18.84 -17.34
CA GLU A 138 1.34 18.92 -16.73
C GLU A 138 1.31 18.36 -15.31
N LYS A 139 2.11 17.30 -15.05
CA LYS A 139 2.21 16.73 -13.70
C LYS A 139 3.04 17.60 -12.77
N GLU A 140 4.03 18.33 -13.27
CA GLU A 140 4.79 19.31 -12.46
C GLU A 140 3.88 20.43 -11.96
N SER A 141 3.02 20.96 -12.80
CA SER A 141 2.02 21.96 -12.42
C SER A 141 1.04 21.42 -11.38
N SER A 142 0.62 20.16 -11.53
CA SER A 142 -0.24 19.47 -10.56
C SER A 142 0.45 19.25 -9.22
N ILE A 143 1.74 18.89 -9.22
CA ILE A 143 2.52 18.75 -7.98
C ILE A 143 2.65 20.10 -7.27
N ILE A 144 2.96 21.16 -7.99
CA ILE A 144 3.06 22.51 -7.43
C ILE A 144 1.73 22.93 -6.82
N ALA A 145 0.62 22.74 -7.54
CA ALA A 145 -0.72 23.05 -7.02
C ALA A 145 -1.04 22.26 -5.74
N MET A 146 -0.69 20.96 -5.71
CA MET A 146 -0.92 20.11 -4.55
C MET A 146 -0.09 20.55 -3.34
N VAL A 147 1.21 20.79 -3.50
CA VAL A 147 2.09 21.18 -2.38
C VAL A 147 1.79 22.59 -1.88
N VAL A 148 1.40 23.51 -2.77
CA VAL A 148 0.97 24.86 -2.38
C VAL A 148 -0.36 24.82 -1.63
N ALA A 149 -1.30 23.97 -2.04
CA ALA A 149 -2.57 23.76 -1.30
C ALA A 149 -2.34 23.25 0.13
N GLU A 150 -1.27 22.48 0.34
CA GLU A 150 -0.83 21.99 1.67
C GLU A 150 0.07 23.00 2.42
N GLY A 151 0.18 24.23 1.91
CA GLY A 151 0.89 25.34 2.57
C GLY A 151 2.39 25.38 2.36
N TRP A 152 2.96 24.55 1.47
CA TRP A 152 4.40 24.66 1.15
C TRP A 152 4.70 25.92 0.34
N GLY A 153 5.80 26.58 0.69
CA GLY A 153 6.31 27.71 -0.07
C GLY A 153 7.09 27.26 -1.31
N ARG A 154 7.15 28.13 -2.32
CA ARG A 154 8.06 27.99 -3.47
C ARG A 154 9.02 29.16 -3.50
N ASP A 155 10.30 28.88 -3.64
CA ASP A 155 11.32 29.88 -3.86
C ASP A 155 11.42 30.15 -5.38
N GLU A 156 11.03 31.33 -5.82
CA GLU A 156 11.03 31.69 -7.23
C GLU A 156 12.46 31.82 -7.82
N ALA A 157 13.44 32.16 -6.99
CA ALA A 157 14.82 32.34 -7.44
C ALA A 157 15.52 30.99 -7.72
N THR A 158 15.25 29.97 -6.89
CA THR A 158 15.90 28.66 -7.00
C THR A 158 14.99 27.58 -7.58
N GLY A 159 13.68 27.84 -7.69
CA GLY A 159 12.67 26.87 -8.09
C GLY A 159 12.45 25.75 -7.07
N MET A 160 13.04 25.88 -5.88
CA MET A 160 12.93 24.89 -4.82
C MET A 160 11.64 25.06 -4.00
N LEU A 161 11.14 23.94 -3.50
CA LEU A 161 10.01 23.92 -2.57
C LEU A 161 10.53 24.05 -1.13
N LYS A 162 9.80 24.81 -0.32
CA LYS A 162 10.04 24.97 1.13
C LYS A 162 8.91 24.26 1.89
N PRO A 163 9.14 23.02 2.33
CA PRO A 163 8.18 22.29 3.12
C PRO A 163 7.82 23.01 4.42
N VAL A 164 6.56 22.92 4.81
CA VAL A 164 6.08 23.34 6.14
C VAL A 164 5.75 22.07 6.91
N PRO A 165 6.29 21.89 8.14
CA PRO A 165 6.00 20.71 8.94
C PRO A 165 4.50 20.57 9.20
N ILE A 166 3.97 19.39 8.97
CA ILE A 166 2.56 19.05 9.21
C ILE A 166 2.51 18.16 10.45
N ASP A 167 1.66 18.54 11.42
CA ASP A 167 1.42 17.76 12.61
C ASP A 167 0.51 16.57 12.30
N ASP A 168 0.88 15.39 12.77
CA ASP A 168 0.60 14.06 12.20
C ASP A 168 -0.61 13.34 12.77
N ASP A 169 -1.08 13.74 13.94
CA ASP A 169 -1.83 12.78 14.75
C ASP A 169 -3.26 12.46 14.24
N ASP A 170 -3.85 13.34 13.43
CA ASP A 170 -5.21 13.11 12.90
C ASP A 170 -5.26 12.76 11.39
N ASP A 171 -4.26 13.15 10.63
CA ASP A 171 -4.30 13.11 9.15
C ASP A 171 -3.95 11.73 8.55
N LEU A 172 -3.27 10.86 9.33
CA LEU A 172 -3.00 9.48 8.94
C LEU A 172 -4.13 8.52 9.35
N ARG A 173 -5.04 8.97 10.19
CA ARG A 173 -6.26 8.23 10.49
C ARG A 173 -7.22 8.41 9.32
N ASP A 174 -7.39 7.35 8.56
CA ASP A 174 -8.36 7.30 7.48
C ASP A 174 -9.76 7.62 8.04
N PRO A 175 -10.42 8.71 7.63
CA PRO A 175 -11.77 9.04 8.08
C PRO A 175 -12.79 7.92 7.82
N ASP A 176 -12.51 7.04 6.83
CA ASP A 176 -13.33 5.87 6.53
C ASP A 176 -13.19 4.72 7.55
N VAL A 177 -12.14 4.71 8.38
CA VAL A 177 -12.02 3.70 9.46
C VAL A 177 -13.02 3.98 10.58
N ASN A 178 -13.38 5.24 10.80
CA ASN A 178 -14.45 5.63 11.74
C ASN A 178 -15.85 5.61 11.10
N ALA A 179 -15.94 5.59 9.77
CA ALA A 179 -17.19 5.53 9.06
C ALA A 179 -17.50 4.09 8.66
N LYS A 180 -18.11 3.37 9.59
CA LYS A 180 -18.81 2.11 9.40
C LYS A 180 -17.92 0.85 9.34
N ASP A 181 -18.15 -0.01 10.28
CA ASP A 181 -17.92 -1.46 10.31
C ASP A 181 -18.19 -2.24 8.99
N GLY A 182 -18.59 -1.57 7.92
CA GLY A 182 -18.96 -2.17 6.64
C GLY A 182 -17.81 -2.80 5.85
N GLY A 183 -16.58 -2.33 6.01
CA GLY A 183 -15.42 -2.91 5.33
C GLY A 183 -14.98 -4.23 5.95
N ILE A 184 -14.96 -4.27 7.28
CA ILE A 184 -14.64 -5.47 8.06
C ILE A 184 -15.79 -6.49 7.91
N ALA A 185 -17.04 -6.05 7.95
CA ALA A 185 -18.21 -6.91 7.74
C ALA A 185 -18.24 -7.53 6.34
N ARG A 186 -17.77 -6.82 5.30
CA ARG A 186 -17.62 -7.39 3.95
C ARG A 186 -16.50 -8.43 3.86
N LEU A 187 -15.36 -8.19 4.50
CA LEU A 187 -14.28 -9.17 4.60
C LEU A 187 -14.72 -10.39 5.42
N THR A 188 -15.42 -10.19 6.53
CA THR A 188 -15.98 -11.26 7.35
C THR A 188 -17.04 -12.05 6.58
N GLY A 189 -17.90 -11.38 5.80
CA GLY A 189 -18.89 -12.03 4.94
C GLY A 189 -18.28 -12.88 3.81
N LEU A 190 -17.18 -12.42 3.22
CA LEU A 190 -16.40 -13.19 2.24
C LEU A 190 -15.78 -14.44 2.87
N VAL A 191 -15.29 -14.31 4.09
CA VAL A 191 -14.69 -15.40 4.85
C VAL A 191 -15.74 -16.43 5.25
N THR A 192 -16.91 -16.00 5.74
CA THR A 192 -18.01 -16.92 6.10
C THR A 192 -18.50 -17.68 4.89
N HIS A 193 -18.58 -17.04 3.72
CA HIS A 193 -18.97 -17.72 2.48
C HIS A 193 -17.92 -18.75 1.99
N LEU A 194 -16.65 -18.59 2.38
CA LEU A 194 -15.58 -19.53 2.07
C LEU A 194 -15.54 -20.74 3.03
N THR A 195 -16.13 -20.63 4.20
CA THR A 195 -16.18 -21.71 5.20
C THR A 195 -17.45 -22.56 5.08
N GLU A 196 -18.46 -22.14 4.32
CA GLU A 196 -19.73 -22.85 4.11
C GLU A 196 -19.80 -23.66 2.80
N VAL A 197 -18.72 -23.68 2.00
CA VAL A 197 -18.55 -24.48 0.78
C VAL A 197 -17.50 -25.55 1.00
#